data_3f4bde48270a625c6b2bbede0e3ddab8
#
_entry.id   3f4bde48270a625c6b2bbede0e3ddab8
#
_cell.length_a   1.000
_cell.length_b   1.000
_cell.length_c   1.000
_cell.angle_alpha   90.00
_cell.angle_beta   90.00
_cell.angle_gamma   90.00
#
_symmetry.space_group_name_H-M   'P 1'
#
loop_
_entity.id
_entity.type
_entity.pdbx_description
1 polymer ?
#
loop_
_entity_poly.entity_id
_entity_poly.type
_entity_poly.pdbx_seq_one_letter_code
_entity_poly.pdbx_strand_id
1 'polypeptide(L)'
;NADVACCVADILLQAENVIGNVQAEVVITGSAGLGLSERLGLPFVQEVIAVSNFVKSSKMEINTLIDIGGEDAKIIFFDKGQMPLMRMNGNCAGGTGAFIDQMAVVLGVAVEELDALAQRAEHIYAIASRCGVFAKTDVQILVAKAVSKQDIAASIFNAIALQVISSLSKGLPIKPKILLCGGPLTYIKSLRQAFERQLHLSETDLLCLEYSNLIPAMGCIYSQTQQSFVTSLSEFAQRLKSANLSTTCQSQSGPQPIFSSRGELL
;
A
#
# COMPACT_ATOMS: atom_id res chain seq x y z
N ASN A 1 4.38 -14.29 -10.59
CA ASN A 1 4.02 -15.10 -9.42
C ASN A 1 4.59 -14.41 -8.20
N ALA A 2 3.73 -13.74 -7.45
CA ALA A 2 4.13 -13.11 -6.20
C ALA A 2 4.20 -14.17 -5.09
N ASP A 3 5.22 -15.00 -5.12
CA ASP A 3 5.55 -15.88 -4.00
C ASP A 3 6.29 -15.07 -2.94
N VAL A 4 5.51 -14.52 -2.01
CA VAL A 4 6.03 -13.65 -0.94
C VAL A 4 7.08 -14.36 -0.10
N ALA A 5 6.89 -15.65 0.22
CA ALA A 5 7.83 -16.39 1.05
C ALA A 5 9.18 -16.58 0.35
N CYS A 6 9.18 -16.95 -0.94
CA CYS A 6 10.41 -17.04 -1.71
C CYS A 6 11.11 -15.69 -1.88
N CYS A 7 10.37 -14.63 -2.18
CA CYS A 7 10.96 -13.29 -2.29
C CYS A 7 11.62 -12.83 -0.99
N VAL A 8 10.95 -13.01 0.15
CA VAL A 8 11.52 -12.68 1.47
C VAL A 8 12.75 -13.53 1.77
N ALA A 9 12.70 -14.84 1.48
CA ALA A 9 13.85 -15.73 1.68
C ALA A 9 15.06 -15.29 0.86
N ASP A 10 14.87 -14.90 -0.39
CA ASP A 10 15.96 -14.44 -1.25
C ASP A 10 16.54 -13.10 -0.78
N ILE A 11 15.71 -12.17 -0.29
CA ILE A 11 16.17 -10.92 0.32
C ILE A 11 16.97 -11.17 1.59
N LEU A 12 16.54 -12.11 2.44
CA LEU A 12 17.28 -12.49 3.64
C LEU A 12 18.66 -13.05 3.33
N LEU A 13 18.77 -13.91 2.30
CA LEU A 13 20.06 -14.45 1.85
C LEU A 13 20.96 -13.37 1.25
N GLN A 14 20.39 -12.40 0.54
CA GLN A 14 21.15 -11.23 0.07
C GLN A 14 21.64 -10.38 1.24
N ALA A 15 20.80 -10.15 2.25
CA ALA A 15 21.18 -9.41 3.45
C ALA A 15 22.32 -10.14 4.21
N GLU A 16 22.27 -11.47 4.33
CA GLU A 16 23.33 -12.27 4.94
C GLU A 16 24.69 -12.05 4.25
N ASN A 17 24.71 -11.90 2.93
CA ASN A 17 25.94 -11.61 2.19
C ASN A 17 26.54 -10.24 2.54
N VAL A 18 25.74 -9.30 3.03
CA VAL A 18 26.17 -7.93 3.38
C VAL A 18 26.53 -7.81 4.85
N ILE A 19 25.68 -8.36 5.74
CA ILE A 19 25.83 -8.16 7.19
C ILE A 19 26.29 -9.42 7.94
N GLY A 20 26.52 -10.52 7.24
CA GLY A 20 26.85 -11.81 7.81
C GLY A 20 25.66 -12.58 8.40
N ASN A 21 25.90 -13.80 8.87
CA ASN A 21 24.86 -14.63 9.49
C ASN A 21 24.63 -14.20 10.95
N VAL A 22 23.78 -13.18 11.12
CA VAL A 22 23.43 -12.62 12.42
C VAL A 22 22.17 -13.29 12.97
N GLN A 23 22.06 -13.36 14.31
CA GLN A 23 20.81 -13.66 14.98
C GLN A 23 19.91 -12.43 15.00
N ALA A 24 18.70 -12.59 14.54
CA ALA A 24 17.71 -11.52 14.47
C ALA A 24 16.39 -11.92 15.11
N GLU A 25 15.76 -10.99 15.78
CA GLU A 25 14.36 -11.12 16.20
C GLU A 25 13.47 -10.78 15.01
N VAL A 26 12.54 -11.68 14.70
CA VAL A 26 11.65 -11.55 13.54
C VAL A 26 10.26 -11.15 14.00
N VAL A 27 9.74 -10.07 13.46
CA VAL A 27 8.37 -9.59 13.64
C VAL A 27 7.79 -9.28 12.27
N ILE A 28 6.56 -9.67 12.02
CA ILE A 28 5.90 -9.51 10.73
C ILE A 28 4.75 -8.51 10.84
N THR A 29 4.52 -7.75 9.77
CA THR A 29 3.38 -6.85 9.60
C THR A 29 2.89 -6.87 8.15
N GLY A 30 1.75 -6.21 7.92
CA GLY A 30 1.12 -6.11 6.59
C GLY A 30 0.22 -7.30 6.25
N SER A 31 -0.70 -7.09 5.32
CA SER A 31 -1.71 -8.09 4.94
C SER A 31 -1.10 -9.37 4.38
N ALA A 32 -0.08 -9.27 3.52
CA ALA A 32 0.65 -10.44 3.01
C ALA A 32 1.42 -11.18 4.10
N GLY A 33 1.89 -10.47 5.14
CA GLY A 33 2.61 -11.02 6.29
C GLY A 33 1.72 -11.83 7.22
N LEU A 34 0.43 -11.51 7.32
CA LEU A 34 -0.51 -12.21 8.21
C LEU A 34 -0.56 -13.72 7.91
N GLY A 35 -0.73 -14.10 6.65
CA GLY A 35 -0.76 -15.50 6.26
C GLY A 35 0.56 -16.24 6.50
N LEU A 36 1.71 -15.57 6.42
CA LEU A 36 3.01 -16.13 6.80
C LEU A 36 3.12 -16.31 8.31
N SER A 37 2.70 -15.31 9.08
CA SER A 37 2.69 -15.34 10.54
C SER A 37 1.88 -16.53 11.06
N GLU A 38 0.66 -16.73 10.57
CA GLU A 38 -0.21 -17.84 10.97
C GLU A 38 0.40 -19.19 10.63
N ARG A 39 0.92 -19.36 9.41
CA ARG A 39 1.51 -20.65 8.96
C ARG A 39 2.78 -21.01 9.71
N LEU A 40 3.60 -20.02 10.05
CA LEU A 40 4.91 -20.22 10.65
C LEU A 40 4.93 -19.99 12.17
N GLY A 41 3.80 -19.56 12.77
CA GLY A 41 3.74 -19.22 14.18
C GLY A 41 4.67 -18.06 14.54
N LEU A 42 4.72 -17.00 13.70
CA LEU A 42 5.62 -15.87 13.89
C LEU A 42 4.89 -14.71 14.58
N PRO A 43 5.60 -13.89 15.37
CA PRO A 43 5.03 -12.67 15.93
C PRO A 43 4.50 -11.75 14.84
N PHE A 44 3.28 -11.26 15.02
CA PHE A 44 2.61 -10.35 14.09
C PHE A 44 2.17 -9.06 14.79
N VAL A 45 2.41 -7.93 14.14
CA VAL A 45 1.92 -6.62 14.57
C VAL A 45 1.00 -6.07 13.50
N GLN A 46 -0.18 -5.64 13.89
CA GLN A 46 -1.09 -4.96 12.97
C GLN A 46 -0.44 -3.68 12.44
N GLU A 47 -0.58 -3.44 11.16
CA GLU A 47 0.07 -2.35 10.43
C GLU A 47 -0.23 -0.97 11.04
N VAL A 48 -1.50 -0.72 11.44
CA VAL A 48 -1.87 0.54 12.09
C VAL A 48 -1.14 0.74 13.42
N ILE A 49 -0.89 -0.35 14.17
CA ILE A 49 -0.15 -0.29 15.44
C ILE A 49 1.32 -0.02 15.17
N ALA A 50 1.92 -0.75 14.22
CA ALA A 50 3.30 -0.56 13.80
C ALA A 50 3.56 0.89 13.37
N VAL A 51 2.75 1.41 12.45
CA VAL A 51 2.84 2.80 11.97
C VAL A 51 2.68 3.81 13.11
N SER A 52 1.71 3.58 14.01
CA SER A 52 1.49 4.46 15.17
C SER A 52 2.69 4.48 16.11
N ASN A 53 3.33 3.33 16.31
CA ASN A 53 4.53 3.21 17.13
C ASN A 53 5.73 3.91 16.46
N PHE A 54 5.87 3.80 15.14
CA PHE A 54 6.87 4.57 14.40
C PHE A 54 6.68 6.08 14.59
N VAL A 55 5.47 6.59 14.39
CA VAL A 55 5.17 8.03 14.55
C VAL A 55 5.47 8.50 15.98
N LYS A 56 5.06 7.75 17.00
CA LYS A 56 5.35 8.08 18.39
C LYS A 56 6.85 8.09 18.71
N SER A 57 7.60 7.13 18.16
CA SER A 57 9.04 6.97 18.45
C SER A 57 9.91 7.93 17.65
N SER A 58 9.48 8.35 16.49
CA SER A 58 10.22 9.26 15.61
C SER A 58 10.34 10.69 16.13
N LYS A 59 9.57 11.07 17.16
CA LYS A 59 9.45 12.44 17.70
C LYS A 59 9.03 13.48 16.65
N MET A 60 8.56 13.05 15.48
CA MET A 60 8.00 13.95 14.47
C MET A 60 6.59 14.38 14.88
N GLU A 61 6.27 15.65 14.71
CA GLU A 61 4.91 16.15 14.89
C GLU A 61 4.06 15.79 13.66
N ILE A 62 3.49 14.59 13.66
CA ILE A 62 2.61 14.11 12.59
C ILE A 62 1.16 14.15 13.07
N ASN A 63 0.31 14.83 12.32
CA ASN A 63 -1.13 14.90 12.59
C ASN A 63 -1.93 13.92 11.72
N THR A 64 -1.43 13.62 10.53
CA THR A 64 -2.09 12.70 9.61
C THR A 64 -1.05 11.86 8.90
N LEU A 65 -1.38 10.61 8.61
CA LEU A 65 -0.60 9.75 7.71
C LEU A 65 -1.50 9.33 6.57
N ILE A 66 -0.99 9.44 5.35
CA ILE A 66 -1.63 8.91 4.13
C ILE A 66 -0.74 7.80 3.60
N ASP A 67 -1.29 6.62 3.51
CA ASP A 67 -0.63 5.43 2.98
C ASP A 67 -1.35 4.96 1.71
N ILE A 68 -0.59 4.80 0.63
CA ILE A 68 -1.07 4.19 -0.60
C ILE A 68 -0.23 2.94 -0.86
N GLY A 69 -0.84 1.80 -0.65
CA GLY A 69 -0.27 0.49 -0.94
C GLY A 69 -0.53 0.03 -2.38
N GLY A 70 -0.18 -1.23 -2.66
CA GLY A 70 -0.47 -1.87 -3.94
C GLY A 70 -1.97 -2.08 -4.17
N GLU A 71 -2.70 -2.51 -3.13
CA GLU A 71 -4.12 -2.89 -3.24
C GLU A 71 -5.04 -2.09 -2.30
N ASP A 72 -4.50 -1.36 -1.36
CA ASP A 72 -5.25 -0.56 -0.38
C ASP A 72 -4.73 0.88 -0.29
N ALA A 73 -5.55 1.74 0.29
CA ALA A 73 -5.18 3.09 0.67
C ALA A 73 -5.77 3.38 2.06
N LYS A 74 -5.00 4.07 2.90
CA LYS A 74 -5.35 4.35 4.29
C LYS A 74 -5.07 5.81 4.63
N ILE A 75 -5.90 6.37 5.52
CA ILE A 75 -5.60 7.61 6.23
C ILE A 75 -5.66 7.32 7.73
N ILE A 76 -4.63 7.72 8.46
CA ILE A 76 -4.57 7.62 9.91
C ILE A 76 -4.49 9.04 10.48
N PHE A 77 -5.42 9.38 11.35
CA PHE A 77 -5.47 10.66 12.05
C PHE A 77 -4.90 10.49 13.46
N PHE A 78 -3.97 11.36 13.84
CA PHE A 78 -3.34 11.37 15.16
C PHE A 78 -3.79 12.62 15.91
N ASP A 79 -4.68 12.47 16.86
CA ASP A 79 -5.05 13.54 17.78
C ASP A 79 -4.35 13.33 19.14
N LYS A 80 -3.81 14.41 19.72
CA LYS A 80 -3.09 14.35 21.00
C LYS A 80 -3.99 13.76 22.10
N GLY A 81 -3.50 12.70 22.73
CA GLY A 81 -4.19 12.04 23.85
C GLY A 81 -5.32 11.08 23.43
N GLN A 82 -5.55 10.85 22.15
CA GLN A 82 -6.55 9.91 21.66
C GLN A 82 -5.89 8.72 20.95
N MET A 83 -6.67 7.64 20.80
CA MET A 83 -6.28 6.54 19.95
C MET A 83 -6.28 6.98 18.48
N PRO A 84 -5.29 6.57 17.67
CA PRO A 84 -5.27 6.87 16.25
C PRO A 84 -6.54 6.36 15.56
N LEU A 85 -7.15 7.20 14.73
CA LEU A 85 -8.31 6.84 13.94
C LEU A 85 -7.86 6.48 12.52
N MET A 86 -7.96 5.20 12.15
CA MET A 86 -7.67 4.73 10.81
C MET A 86 -8.95 4.63 9.97
N ARG A 87 -8.83 5.04 8.71
CA ARG A 87 -9.79 4.78 7.66
C ARG A 87 -9.09 4.17 6.45
N MET A 88 -9.70 3.17 5.88
CA MET A 88 -9.17 2.42 4.75
C MET A 88 -10.23 2.32 3.66
N ASN A 89 -9.84 2.30 2.40
CA ASN A 89 -10.75 1.97 1.32
C ASN A 89 -11.21 0.50 1.47
N GLY A 90 -12.41 0.24 0.99
CA GLY A 90 -12.94 -1.13 0.90
C GLY A 90 -12.32 -1.89 -0.28
N ASN A 91 -13.09 -2.80 -0.86
CA ASN A 91 -12.66 -3.68 -1.95
C ASN A 91 -12.50 -2.97 -3.33
N CYS A 92 -12.22 -1.67 -3.34
CA CYS A 92 -12.08 -0.90 -4.57
C CYS A 92 -10.59 -0.59 -4.82
N ALA A 93 -10.06 -1.03 -5.96
CA ALA A 93 -8.69 -0.71 -6.37
C ALA A 93 -8.45 0.78 -6.67
N GLY A 94 -9.51 1.57 -6.84
CA GLY A 94 -9.40 3.02 -7.08
C GLY A 94 -8.63 3.73 -5.97
N GLY A 95 -7.62 4.51 -6.33
CA GLY A 95 -6.77 5.19 -5.35
C GLY A 95 -5.58 4.38 -4.86
N THR A 96 -5.25 3.25 -5.48
CA THR A 96 -4.18 2.32 -5.08
C THR A 96 -3.14 2.13 -6.20
N GLY A 97 -2.03 1.43 -5.90
CA GLY A 97 -1.02 1.06 -6.89
C GLY A 97 -1.60 0.23 -8.04
N ALA A 98 -2.47 -0.74 -7.74
CA ALA A 98 -3.12 -1.56 -8.76
C ALA A 98 -3.95 -0.72 -9.75
N PHE A 99 -4.52 0.39 -9.31
CA PHE A 99 -5.18 1.32 -10.22
C PHE A 99 -4.18 2.05 -11.13
N ILE A 100 -3.02 2.43 -10.59
CA ILE A 100 -1.93 3.06 -11.38
C ILE A 100 -1.48 2.11 -12.49
N ASP A 101 -1.25 0.82 -12.15
CA ASP A 101 -0.87 -0.21 -13.11
C ASP A 101 -1.93 -0.37 -14.23
N GLN A 102 -3.21 -0.42 -13.85
CA GLN A 102 -4.30 -0.49 -14.83
C GLN A 102 -4.33 0.72 -15.76
N MET A 103 -4.04 1.92 -15.25
CA MET A 103 -4.02 3.13 -16.08
C MET A 103 -2.81 3.16 -17.01
N ALA A 104 -1.65 2.65 -16.58
CA ALA A 104 -0.49 2.47 -17.45
C ALA A 104 -0.82 1.59 -18.66
N VAL A 105 -1.50 0.47 -18.41
CA VAL A 105 -1.98 -0.42 -19.50
C VAL A 105 -2.94 0.29 -20.45
N VAL A 106 -3.89 1.09 -19.93
CA VAL A 106 -4.84 1.84 -20.78
C VAL A 106 -4.13 2.88 -21.64
N LEU A 107 -3.08 3.53 -21.10
CA LEU A 107 -2.26 4.48 -21.86
C LEU A 107 -1.26 3.81 -22.82
N GLY A 108 -1.03 2.49 -22.69
CA GLY A 108 -0.02 1.77 -23.46
C GLY A 108 1.38 2.29 -23.18
N VAL A 109 1.74 2.39 -21.89
CA VAL A 109 3.05 2.81 -21.39
C VAL A 109 3.49 1.90 -20.22
N ALA A 110 4.78 1.85 -19.93
CA ALA A 110 5.26 1.20 -18.71
C ALA A 110 4.87 2.04 -17.48
N VAL A 111 4.61 1.38 -16.34
CA VAL A 111 4.17 2.08 -15.12
C VAL A 111 5.25 3.05 -14.62
N GLU A 112 6.51 2.72 -14.82
CA GLU A 112 7.68 3.52 -14.47
C GLU A 112 7.78 4.82 -15.27
N GLU A 113 7.17 4.88 -16.45
CA GLU A 113 7.17 6.06 -17.31
C GLU A 113 6.11 7.10 -16.90
N LEU A 114 5.07 6.69 -16.14
CA LEU A 114 3.94 7.55 -15.80
C LEU A 114 4.35 8.82 -15.05
N ASP A 115 5.28 8.73 -14.10
CA ASP A 115 5.75 9.89 -13.35
C ASP A 115 6.47 10.90 -14.24
N ALA A 116 7.38 10.41 -15.09
CA ALA A 116 8.11 11.26 -16.05
C ALA A 116 7.19 11.89 -17.09
N LEU A 117 6.11 11.23 -17.50
CA LEU A 117 5.08 11.81 -18.35
C LEU A 117 4.32 12.90 -17.61
N ALA A 118 3.82 12.63 -16.42
CA ALA A 118 3.02 13.56 -15.63
C ALA A 118 3.79 14.84 -15.28
N GLN A 119 5.11 14.76 -15.06
CA GLN A 119 5.95 15.94 -14.80
C GLN A 119 6.04 16.92 -15.98
N ARG A 120 5.68 16.48 -17.20
CA ARG A 120 5.68 17.28 -18.42
C ARG A 120 4.28 17.69 -18.85
N ALA A 121 3.27 17.48 -18.01
CA ALA A 121 1.90 17.86 -18.30
C ALA A 121 1.69 19.38 -18.27
N GLU A 122 0.89 19.87 -19.18
CA GLU A 122 0.49 21.27 -19.26
C GLU A 122 -0.93 21.47 -18.71
N HIS A 123 -1.77 20.45 -18.80
CA HIS A 123 -3.17 20.51 -18.39
C HIS A 123 -3.57 19.31 -17.53
N ILE A 124 -4.54 19.54 -16.63
CA ILE A 124 -5.16 18.49 -15.81
C ILE A 124 -6.64 18.42 -16.20
N TYR A 125 -7.07 17.29 -16.70
CA TYR A 125 -8.45 17.02 -17.07
C TYR A 125 -9.22 16.39 -15.91
N ALA A 126 -10.52 16.66 -15.86
CA ALA A 126 -11.39 16.05 -14.88
C ALA A 126 -11.56 14.54 -15.19
N ILE A 127 -11.25 13.70 -14.22
CA ILE A 127 -11.46 12.25 -14.22
C ILE A 127 -12.28 11.91 -12.99
N ALA A 128 -13.23 10.98 -13.11
CA ALA A 128 -14.03 10.52 -11.99
C ALA A 128 -13.17 10.02 -10.83
N SER A 129 -13.39 10.58 -9.64
CA SER A 129 -12.57 10.33 -8.45
C SER A 129 -13.29 9.53 -7.36
N ARG A 130 -14.40 8.85 -7.68
CA ARG A 130 -15.17 8.05 -6.72
C ARG A 130 -15.20 6.56 -7.06
N CYS A 131 -14.97 6.22 -8.32
CA CYS A 131 -15.08 4.85 -8.80
C CYS A 131 -14.01 4.59 -9.86
N GLY A 132 -13.15 3.60 -9.63
CA GLY A 132 -12.08 3.24 -10.57
C GLY A 132 -12.59 2.82 -11.96
N VAL A 133 -13.79 2.24 -12.04
CA VAL A 133 -14.41 1.87 -13.34
C VAL A 133 -14.75 3.11 -14.16
N PHE A 134 -15.39 4.11 -13.55
CA PHE A 134 -15.70 5.36 -14.26
C PHE A 134 -14.42 6.15 -14.58
N ALA A 135 -13.45 6.18 -13.67
CA ALA A 135 -12.15 6.79 -13.93
C ALA A 135 -11.46 6.16 -15.16
N LYS A 136 -11.49 4.83 -15.28
CA LYS A 136 -10.95 4.12 -16.44
C LYS A 136 -11.67 4.53 -17.74
N THR A 137 -13.00 4.63 -17.71
CA THR A 137 -13.80 5.08 -18.86
C THR A 137 -13.43 6.50 -19.26
N ASP A 138 -13.28 7.42 -18.31
CA ASP A 138 -12.89 8.80 -18.58
C ASP A 138 -11.49 8.86 -19.23
N VAL A 139 -10.52 8.07 -18.72
CA VAL A 139 -9.18 7.96 -19.33
C VAL A 139 -9.28 7.45 -20.76
N GLN A 140 -10.11 6.43 -21.04
CA GLN A 140 -10.30 5.92 -22.39
C GLN A 140 -10.90 6.99 -23.33
N ILE A 141 -11.82 7.83 -22.84
CA ILE A 141 -12.38 8.95 -23.59
C ILE A 141 -11.30 9.98 -23.91
N LEU A 142 -10.40 10.31 -22.95
CA LEU A 142 -9.30 11.24 -23.19
C LEU A 142 -8.31 10.68 -24.23
N VAL A 143 -8.00 9.40 -24.17
CA VAL A 143 -7.17 8.71 -25.17
C VAL A 143 -7.83 8.78 -26.57
N ALA A 144 -9.13 8.49 -26.65
CA ALA A 144 -9.88 8.57 -27.90
C ALA A 144 -9.95 9.99 -28.49
N LYS A 145 -9.88 11.01 -27.64
CA LYS A 145 -9.79 12.43 -28.05
C LYS A 145 -8.38 12.87 -28.40
N ALA A 146 -7.41 11.95 -28.43
CA ALA A 146 -6.00 12.23 -28.69
C ALA A 146 -5.37 13.28 -27.75
N VAL A 147 -5.84 13.35 -26.49
CA VAL A 147 -5.20 14.14 -25.45
C VAL A 147 -3.80 13.58 -25.18
N SER A 148 -2.84 14.45 -24.86
CA SER A 148 -1.46 14.06 -24.63
C SER A 148 -1.35 13.05 -23.47
N LYS A 149 -0.46 12.04 -23.62
CA LYS A 149 -0.22 11.06 -22.54
C LYS A 149 0.28 11.73 -21.26
N GLN A 150 0.99 12.85 -21.41
CA GLN A 150 1.50 13.67 -20.30
C GLN A 150 0.34 14.21 -19.46
N ASP A 151 -0.61 14.86 -20.10
CA ASP A 151 -1.77 15.45 -19.42
C ASP A 151 -2.67 14.37 -18.81
N ILE A 152 -2.85 13.25 -19.52
CA ILE A 152 -3.64 12.13 -18.99
C ILE A 152 -2.96 11.54 -17.73
N ALA A 153 -1.64 11.34 -17.74
CA ALA A 153 -0.90 10.81 -16.59
C ALA A 153 -1.04 11.73 -15.36
N ALA A 154 -0.88 13.04 -15.53
CA ALA A 154 -1.09 14.01 -14.45
C ALA A 154 -2.53 14.02 -13.94
N SER A 155 -3.49 13.88 -14.85
CA SER A 155 -4.93 13.84 -14.52
C SER A 155 -5.28 12.58 -13.73
N ILE A 156 -4.66 11.43 -14.03
CA ILE A 156 -4.80 10.18 -13.27
C ILE A 156 -4.31 10.38 -11.83
N PHE A 157 -3.11 10.93 -11.62
CA PHE A 157 -2.59 11.17 -10.27
C PHE A 157 -3.45 12.16 -9.49
N ASN A 158 -3.98 13.18 -10.17
CA ASN A 158 -4.91 14.12 -9.57
C ASN A 158 -6.23 13.45 -9.14
N ALA A 159 -6.78 12.54 -9.94
CA ALA A 159 -7.97 11.78 -9.61
C ALA A 159 -7.73 10.82 -8.42
N ILE A 160 -6.56 10.19 -8.35
CA ILE A 160 -6.16 9.34 -7.22
C ILE A 160 -6.14 10.14 -5.92
N ALA A 161 -5.47 11.30 -5.91
CA ALA A 161 -5.41 12.15 -4.73
C ALA A 161 -6.81 12.59 -4.27
N LEU A 162 -7.65 13.06 -5.20
CA LEU A 162 -9.04 13.41 -4.93
C LEU A 162 -9.85 12.23 -4.37
N GLN A 163 -9.68 11.05 -4.94
CA GLN A 163 -10.39 9.85 -4.49
C GLN A 163 -10.00 9.48 -3.07
N VAL A 164 -8.71 9.42 -2.76
CA VAL A 164 -8.22 9.09 -1.41
C VAL A 164 -8.72 10.12 -0.40
N ILE A 165 -8.55 11.41 -0.69
CA ILE A 165 -8.99 12.48 0.18
C ILE A 165 -10.51 12.40 0.42
N SER A 166 -11.32 12.36 -0.65
CA SER A 166 -12.78 12.43 -0.51
C SER A 166 -13.39 11.18 0.11
N SER A 167 -12.87 9.99 -0.23
CA SER A 167 -13.44 8.72 0.26
C SER A 167 -13.02 8.39 1.69
N LEU A 168 -11.81 8.78 2.09
CA LEU A 168 -11.24 8.38 3.38
C LEU A 168 -11.33 9.48 4.45
N SER A 169 -11.28 10.77 4.09
CA SER A 169 -11.47 11.80 5.10
C SER A 169 -12.89 11.82 5.66
N LYS A 170 -13.91 11.58 4.81
CA LYS A 170 -15.34 11.58 5.20
C LYS A 170 -15.68 12.77 6.11
N GLY A 171 -15.21 13.96 5.73
CA GLY A 171 -15.47 15.21 6.45
C GLY A 171 -14.55 15.51 7.63
N LEU A 172 -13.61 14.61 7.98
CA LEU A 172 -12.56 14.96 8.94
C LEU A 172 -11.50 15.84 8.28
N PRO A 173 -11.02 16.88 8.97
CA PRO A 173 -9.97 17.73 8.41
C PRO A 173 -8.65 16.96 8.36
N ILE A 174 -8.02 16.98 7.19
CA ILE A 174 -6.64 16.50 7.02
C ILE A 174 -5.72 17.65 7.46
N LYS A 175 -5.15 17.52 8.66
CA LYS A 175 -4.31 18.56 9.26
C LYS A 175 -2.89 18.50 8.70
N PRO A 176 -2.20 19.66 8.51
CA PRO A 176 -0.79 19.73 8.11
C PRO A 176 0.15 18.91 8.98
N LYS A 177 1.37 18.69 8.51
CA LYS A 177 2.33 17.69 8.99
C LYS A 177 1.80 16.28 8.68
N ILE A 178 1.66 16.05 7.39
CA ILE A 178 1.17 14.78 6.81
C ILE A 178 2.37 13.92 6.47
N LEU A 179 2.45 12.72 7.02
CA LEU A 179 3.43 11.73 6.63
C LEU A 179 2.86 10.89 5.47
N LEU A 180 3.58 10.86 4.36
CA LEU A 180 3.24 10.06 3.19
C LEU A 180 3.93 8.71 3.29
N CYS A 181 3.18 7.63 3.09
CA CYS A 181 3.62 6.25 3.24
C CYS A 181 3.19 5.40 2.03
N GLY A 182 3.83 4.24 1.87
CA GLY A 182 3.56 3.31 0.79
C GLY A 182 4.36 3.56 -0.48
N GLY A 183 4.50 2.51 -1.30
CA GLY A 183 5.31 2.54 -2.53
C GLY A 183 4.95 3.65 -3.51
N PRO A 184 3.69 3.78 -3.93
CA PRO A 184 3.27 4.83 -4.84
C PRO A 184 3.65 6.24 -4.37
N LEU A 185 3.45 6.56 -3.10
CA LEU A 185 3.79 7.88 -2.55
C LEU A 185 5.30 8.06 -2.36
N THR A 186 6.05 6.99 -2.13
CA THR A 186 7.52 7.05 -1.99
C THR A 186 8.18 7.34 -3.34
N TYR A 187 7.74 6.68 -4.41
CA TYR A 187 8.46 6.70 -5.69
C TYR A 187 7.87 7.64 -6.74
N ILE A 188 6.56 7.99 -6.66
CA ILE A 188 5.89 8.81 -7.68
C ILE A 188 5.77 10.26 -7.20
N LYS A 189 6.66 11.12 -7.69
CA LYS A 189 6.69 12.55 -7.33
C LYS A 189 5.41 13.27 -7.73
N SER A 190 4.92 13.03 -8.94
CA SER A 190 3.70 13.70 -9.45
C SER A 190 2.45 13.35 -8.65
N LEU A 191 2.41 12.16 -8.02
CA LEU A 191 1.33 11.79 -7.12
C LEU A 191 1.39 12.62 -5.82
N ARG A 192 2.58 12.82 -5.22
CA ARG A 192 2.75 13.71 -4.07
C ARG A 192 2.31 15.14 -4.38
N GLN A 193 2.74 15.66 -5.52
CA GLN A 193 2.33 16.99 -6.00
C GLN A 193 0.82 17.09 -6.23
N ALA A 194 0.15 16.00 -6.61
CA ALA A 194 -1.31 15.98 -6.69
C ALA A 194 -1.96 16.16 -5.30
N PHE A 195 -1.42 15.52 -4.26
CA PHE A 195 -1.88 15.73 -2.88
C PHE A 195 -1.63 17.18 -2.41
N GLU A 196 -0.46 17.75 -2.70
CA GLU A 196 -0.15 19.16 -2.40
C GLU A 196 -1.20 20.12 -2.98
N ARG A 197 -1.49 19.95 -4.27
CA ARG A 197 -2.52 20.76 -4.96
C ARG A 197 -3.91 20.59 -4.36
N GLN A 198 -4.33 19.34 -4.11
CA GLN A 198 -5.68 19.04 -3.64
C GLN A 198 -5.93 19.42 -2.18
N LEU A 199 -4.90 19.40 -1.37
CA LEU A 199 -4.96 19.79 0.04
C LEU A 199 -4.60 21.27 0.25
N HIS A 200 -4.18 21.98 -0.80
CA HIS A 200 -3.70 23.37 -0.73
C HIS A 200 -2.59 23.55 0.31
N LEU A 201 -1.68 22.61 0.37
CA LEU A 201 -0.55 22.56 1.31
C LEU A 201 0.77 22.85 0.60
N SER A 202 1.75 23.29 1.39
CA SER A 202 3.12 23.44 0.93
C SER A 202 3.88 22.10 0.99
N GLU A 203 4.99 22.00 0.26
CA GLU A 203 5.88 20.85 0.32
C GLU A 203 6.39 20.54 1.75
N THR A 204 6.52 21.59 2.59
CA THR A 204 6.94 21.45 3.98
C THR A 204 5.87 20.84 4.89
N ASP A 205 4.63 20.79 4.46
CA ASP A 205 3.51 20.19 5.20
C ASP A 205 3.31 18.72 4.88
N LEU A 206 3.92 18.24 3.78
CA LEU A 206 3.91 16.87 3.31
C LEU A 206 5.30 16.26 3.48
N LEU A 207 5.42 15.33 4.40
CA LEU A 207 6.68 14.64 4.71
C LEU A 207 6.72 13.31 3.98
N CYS A 208 7.69 13.13 3.09
CA CYS A 208 7.99 11.85 2.46
C CYS A 208 9.45 11.50 2.76
N LEU A 209 9.67 10.46 3.53
CA LEU A 209 11.01 9.97 3.86
C LEU A 209 11.51 9.08 2.72
N GLU A 210 12.82 8.95 2.59
CA GLU A 210 13.44 8.06 1.60
C GLU A 210 12.95 6.60 1.74
N TYR A 211 12.64 6.20 2.98
CA TYR A 211 12.14 4.87 3.34
C TYR A 211 10.65 4.86 3.73
N SER A 212 9.85 5.78 3.23
CA SER A 212 8.41 5.88 3.57
C SER A 212 7.62 4.60 3.28
N ASN A 213 8.03 3.83 2.28
CA ASN A 213 7.46 2.51 1.98
C ASN A 213 7.79 1.44 3.04
N LEU A 214 8.79 1.66 3.90
CA LEU A 214 9.21 0.72 4.95
C LEU A 214 8.69 1.10 6.35
N ILE A 215 7.98 2.21 6.49
CA ILE A 215 7.47 2.70 7.78
C ILE A 215 6.72 1.64 8.58
N PRO A 216 5.81 0.83 8.00
CA PRO A 216 5.16 -0.24 8.75
C PRO A 216 6.15 -1.26 9.32
N ALA A 217 7.14 -1.68 8.54
CA ALA A 217 8.17 -2.61 9.00
C ALA A 217 9.06 -1.98 10.09
N MET A 218 9.46 -0.74 9.91
CA MET A 218 10.24 0.01 10.92
C MET A 218 9.45 0.19 12.23
N GLY A 219 8.14 0.36 12.13
CA GLY A 219 7.27 0.47 13.30
C GLY A 219 7.20 -0.80 14.13
N CYS A 220 7.45 -1.97 13.54
CA CYS A 220 7.55 -3.23 14.28
C CYS A 220 8.69 -3.22 15.30
N ILE A 221 9.80 -2.52 15.03
CA ILE A 221 10.95 -2.41 15.93
C ILE A 221 10.53 -1.79 17.28
N TYR A 222 9.54 -0.90 17.26
CA TYR A 222 9.02 -0.22 18.45
C TYR A 222 7.77 -0.91 19.05
N SER A 223 7.41 -2.08 18.53
CA SER A 223 6.22 -2.80 18.95
C SER A 223 6.60 -3.89 19.94
N GLN A 224 5.92 -3.93 21.09
CA GLN A 224 6.04 -5.05 22.01
C GLN A 224 5.20 -6.22 21.50
N THR A 225 5.84 -7.36 21.30
CA THR A 225 5.17 -8.62 20.96
C THR A 225 5.14 -9.54 22.18
N GLN A 226 4.07 -10.33 22.33
CA GLN A 226 3.97 -11.29 23.45
C GLN A 226 4.93 -12.47 23.27
N GLN A 227 5.37 -12.73 22.05
CA GLN A 227 6.28 -13.81 21.71
C GLN A 227 7.50 -13.22 21.01
N SER A 228 8.68 -13.72 21.38
CA SER A 228 9.93 -13.42 20.68
C SER A 228 10.31 -14.61 19.81
N PHE A 229 10.65 -14.37 18.56
CA PHE A 229 11.15 -15.38 17.64
C PHE A 229 12.51 -14.95 17.13
N VAL A 230 13.55 -15.59 17.66
CA VAL A 230 14.95 -15.29 17.30
C VAL A 230 15.48 -16.42 16.43
N THR A 231 16.10 -16.10 15.31
CA THR A 231 16.67 -17.04 14.35
C THR A 231 17.81 -16.41 13.56
N SER A 232 18.64 -17.20 12.91
CA SER A 232 19.58 -16.68 11.92
C SER A 232 18.89 -16.38 10.59
N LEU A 233 19.49 -15.51 9.77
CA LEU A 233 18.90 -15.14 8.47
C LEU A 233 18.76 -16.34 7.55
N SER A 234 19.78 -17.21 7.49
CA SER A 234 19.76 -18.42 6.67
C SER A 234 18.74 -19.45 7.13
N GLU A 235 18.62 -19.69 8.46
CA GLU A 235 17.60 -20.60 9.00
C GLU A 235 16.19 -20.11 8.70
N PHE A 236 15.96 -18.81 8.85
CA PHE A 236 14.65 -18.23 8.53
C PHE A 236 14.34 -18.31 7.03
N ALA A 237 15.32 -18.03 6.16
CA ALA A 237 15.14 -18.19 4.72
C ALA A 237 14.82 -19.63 4.32
N GLN A 238 15.47 -20.65 4.93
CA GLN A 238 15.16 -22.05 4.71
C GLN A 238 13.76 -22.41 5.18
N ARG A 239 13.35 -21.91 6.35
CA ARG A 239 12.00 -22.13 6.89
C ARG A 239 10.91 -21.55 5.98
N LEU A 240 11.13 -20.37 5.41
CA LEU A 240 10.22 -19.76 4.44
C LEU A 240 10.10 -20.60 3.15
N LYS A 241 11.23 -21.08 2.61
CA LYS A 241 11.24 -21.94 1.41
C LYS A 241 10.54 -23.28 1.65
N SER A 242 10.74 -23.90 2.81
CA SER A 242 10.10 -25.18 3.16
C SER A 242 8.59 -25.05 3.39
N ALA A 243 8.12 -23.91 3.90
CA ALA A 243 6.70 -23.65 4.10
C ALA A 243 5.90 -23.59 2.79
N ASN A 244 6.53 -23.22 1.69
CA ASN A 244 5.91 -23.20 0.37
C ASN A 244 5.75 -24.60 -0.27
N LEU A 245 6.65 -25.52 0.03
CA LEU A 245 6.61 -26.88 -0.50
C LEU A 245 5.47 -27.73 0.12
N SER A 246 4.96 -27.32 1.28
CA SER A 246 3.87 -28.02 1.98
C SER A 246 2.47 -27.53 1.58
N THR A 247 2.35 -26.55 0.70
CA THR A 247 1.05 -26.11 0.15
C THR A 247 0.65 -26.94 -1.07
N THR A 248 0.64 -28.27 -0.94
CA THR A 248 -0.34 -29.05 -1.68
C THR A 248 -1.69 -28.58 -1.19
N CYS A 249 -2.47 -27.96 -2.05
CA CYS A 249 -3.87 -27.65 -1.82
C CYS A 249 -4.56 -28.83 -1.14
N GLN A 250 -4.74 -28.78 0.16
CA GLN A 250 -5.91 -29.39 0.73
C GLN A 250 -7.04 -28.60 0.11
N SER A 251 -7.68 -29.18 -0.89
CA SER A 251 -8.96 -28.71 -1.37
C SER A 251 -9.87 -28.67 -0.15
N GLN A 252 -9.96 -27.51 0.49
CA GLN A 252 -11.10 -27.25 1.35
C GLN A 252 -12.28 -27.47 0.45
N SER A 253 -13.08 -28.47 0.77
CA SER A 253 -14.37 -28.66 0.13
C SER A 253 -15.04 -27.32 0.15
N GLY A 254 -15.26 -26.73 -1.04
CA GLY A 254 -15.92 -25.44 -1.15
C GLY A 254 -17.21 -25.46 -0.34
N PRO A 255 -17.76 -24.29 0.02
CA PRO A 255 -19.02 -24.24 0.73
C PRO A 255 -20.02 -25.15 0.00
N GLN A 256 -20.69 -26.01 0.76
CA GLN A 256 -21.71 -26.89 0.17
C GLN A 256 -22.70 -26.04 -0.64
N PRO A 257 -23.08 -26.48 -1.84
CA PRO A 257 -24.07 -25.77 -2.62
C PRO A 257 -25.30 -25.53 -1.76
N ILE A 258 -25.81 -24.30 -1.77
CA ILE A 258 -27.02 -23.92 -1.01
C ILE A 258 -28.20 -24.77 -1.46
N PHE A 259 -28.20 -25.28 -2.69
CA PHE A 259 -29.20 -26.15 -3.26
C PHE A 259 -28.59 -27.48 -3.66
N SER A 260 -29.16 -28.58 -3.20
CA SER A 260 -28.69 -29.92 -3.49
C SER A 260 -29.11 -30.42 -4.87
N SER A 261 -30.12 -29.80 -5.48
CA SER A 261 -30.63 -30.15 -6.82
C SER A 261 -31.21 -28.93 -7.54
N ARG A 262 -31.26 -29.01 -8.89
CA ARG A 262 -31.84 -27.96 -9.74
C ARG A 262 -33.36 -27.75 -9.48
N GLY A 263 -34.04 -28.70 -8.83
CA GLY A 263 -35.46 -28.59 -8.46
C GLY A 263 -35.71 -27.76 -7.20
N GLU A 264 -34.71 -27.51 -6.37
CA GLU A 264 -34.81 -26.64 -5.20
C GLU A 264 -34.61 -25.16 -5.54
N LEU A 265 -34.24 -24.86 -6.79
CA LEU A 265 -34.04 -23.50 -7.32
C LEU A 265 -35.31 -22.90 -7.95
N LEU A 266 -36.35 -23.68 -8.13
CA LEU A 266 -37.67 -23.30 -8.69
C LEU A 266 -38.74 -23.30 -7.61
#